data_4108292c8cad8816bd0faff2f17a1a73
#
_entry.id   4108292c8cad8816bd0faff2f17a1a73
#
_cell.length_a   1.000
_cell.length_b   1.000
_cell.length_c   1.000
_cell.angle_alpha   90.00
_cell.angle_beta   90.00
_cell.angle_gamma   90.00
#
_symmetry.space_group_name_H-M   'P 1'
#
loop_
_entity.id
_entity.type
_entity.pdbx_description
1 polymer ?
#
loop_
_entity_poly.entity_id
_entity_poly.type
_entity_poly.pdbx_seq_one_letter_code
_entity_poly.pdbx_strand_id
1 'polypeptide(L)'
;SLFSDMTHEGASSIRGAYLSLLGASAATIGFISGLGELIGYSMRYVFGKLTDKTKRYWPMTIAGYVLDIIAVPLLALVGEHGWIAACALLVVQRMGKAIKKPAKDTIMSFASSQEGVGKSFGLQEVLDQIGAFIGPVLLYLVILFKTDGTTYEVYSTCFAFLAIPGAITIILLIATRCKFPNPEHFEPEPKEYIPFKMKKEFI
;
A
#
# COMPACT_ATOMS: atom_id res chain seq x y z
N SER A 1 -0.97 -8.82 -0.48
CA SER A 1 -0.20 -7.95 0.42
C SER A 1 1.28 -7.95 0.02
N LEU A 2 2.01 -9.08 0.05
CA LEU A 2 3.46 -9.19 -0.21
C LEU A 2 3.97 -8.34 -1.39
N PHE A 3 3.45 -8.56 -2.60
CA PHE A 3 3.90 -7.81 -3.80
C PHE A 3 3.55 -6.33 -3.77
N SER A 4 2.44 -5.95 -3.11
CA SER A 4 2.10 -4.55 -2.90
C SER A 4 3.09 -3.85 -1.98
N ASP A 5 3.50 -4.51 -0.89
CA ASP A 5 4.43 -3.94 0.06
C ASP A 5 5.86 -3.94 -0.50
N MET A 6 6.23 -4.95 -1.30
CA MET A 6 7.45 -4.96 -2.09
C MET A 6 7.53 -3.73 -3.02
N THR A 7 6.44 -3.40 -3.71
CA THR A 7 6.37 -2.20 -4.58
C THR A 7 6.46 -0.92 -3.76
N HIS A 8 5.70 -0.83 -2.67
CA HIS A 8 5.62 0.38 -1.85
C HIS A 8 6.91 0.67 -1.08
N GLU A 9 7.46 -0.32 -0.39
CA GLU A 9 8.67 -0.16 0.41
C GLU A 9 9.92 -0.07 -0.45
N GLY A 10 9.95 -0.77 -1.60
CA GLY A 10 10.97 -0.57 -2.62
C GLY A 10 10.99 0.89 -3.09
N ALA A 11 9.86 1.44 -3.53
CA ALA A 11 9.76 2.85 -3.93
C ALA A 11 10.13 3.81 -2.79
N SER A 12 9.72 3.50 -1.56
CA SER A 12 10.00 4.32 -0.37
C SER A 12 11.50 4.42 -0.08
N SER A 13 12.26 3.34 -0.29
CA SER A 13 13.70 3.29 0.00
C SER A 13 14.54 4.23 -0.87
N ILE A 14 14.13 4.49 -2.11
CA ILE A 14 14.86 5.35 -3.06
C ILE A 14 14.20 6.71 -3.30
N ARG A 15 12.97 6.91 -2.84
CA ARG A 15 12.15 8.10 -3.08
C ARG A 15 12.84 9.40 -2.69
N GLY A 16 13.46 9.46 -1.49
CA GLY A 16 14.13 10.67 -1.00
C GLY A 16 15.30 11.08 -1.88
N ALA A 17 16.16 10.13 -2.26
CA ALA A 17 17.28 10.36 -3.14
C ALA A 17 16.82 10.79 -4.55
N TYR A 18 15.78 10.14 -5.08
CA TYR A 18 15.21 10.50 -6.38
C TYR A 18 14.63 11.93 -6.40
N LEU A 19 13.83 12.32 -5.41
CA LEU A 19 13.30 13.69 -5.32
C LEU A 19 14.41 14.74 -5.19
N SER A 20 15.47 14.44 -4.43
CA SER A 20 16.63 15.33 -4.33
C SER A 20 17.34 15.48 -5.69
N LEU A 21 17.44 14.38 -6.45
CA LEU A 21 18.03 14.40 -7.79
C LEU A 21 17.19 15.25 -8.78
N LEU A 22 15.86 15.22 -8.64
CA LEU A 22 14.95 16.07 -9.43
C LEU A 22 14.96 17.55 -9.03
N GLY A 23 15.75 17.93 -8.01
CA GLY A 23 15.89 19.32 -7.55
C GLY A 23 14.99 19.71 -6.39
N ALA A 24 14.31 18.77 -5.73
CA ALA A 24 13.56 19.07 -4.52
C ALA A 24 14.48 19.28 -3.32
N SER A 25 14.26 20.36 -2.55
CA SER A 25 15.01 20.60 -1.31
C SER A 25 14.64 19.59 -0.23
N ALA A 26 15.54 19.34 0.73
CA ALA A 26 15.28 18.47 1.87
C ALA A 26 14.04 18.92 2.68
N ALA A 27 13.84 20.24 2.81
CA ALA A 27 12.65 20.81 3.46
C ALA A 27 11.36 20.46 2.69
N THR A 28 11.39 20.56 1.36
CA THR A 28 10.25 20.17 0.49
C THR A 28 9.95 18.69 0.62
N ILE A 29 10.97 17.84 0.59
CA ILE A 29 10.83 16.37 0.72
C ILE A 29 10.20 16.03 2.07
N GLY A 30 10.68 16.63 3.17
CA GLY A 30 10.14 16.44 4.51
C GLY A 30 8.69 16.91 4.62
N PHE A 31 8.39 18.11 4.10
CA PHE A 31 7.04 18.68 4.12
C PHE A 31 6.04 17.80 3.33
N ILE A 32 6.37 17.41 2.10
CA ILE A 32 5.51 16.54 1.27
C ILE A 32 5.33 15.17 1.89
N SER A 33 6.37 14.61 2.51
CA SER A 33 6.26 13.34 3.23
C SER A 33 5.30 13.44 4.41
N GLY A 34 5.44 14.48 5.25
CA GLY A 34 4.55 14.71 6.38
C GLY A 34 3.11 15.04 5.97
N LEU A 35 2.94 15.90 4.95
CA LEU A 35 1.63 16.20 4.38
C LEU A 35 0.96 14.95 3.80
N GLY A 36 1.72 14.10 3.11
CA GLY A 36 1.23 12.84 2.57
C GLY A 36 0.74 11.89 3.68
N GLU A 37 1.45 11.80 4.81
CA GLU A 37 1.00 11.02 5.97
C GLU A 37 -0.29 11.60 6.57
N LEU A 38 -0.35 12.92 6.77
CA LEU A 38 -1.54 13.59 7.30
C LEU A 38 -2.76 13.33 6.42
N ILE A 39 -2.63 13.52 5.10
CA ILE A 39 -3.68 13.22 4.12
C ILE A 39 -4.05 11.73 4.18
N GLY A 40 -3.06 10.85 4.21
CA GLY A 40 -3.26 9.41 4.26
C GLY A 40 -4.09 8.97 5.48
N TYR A 41 -3.75 9.45 6.67
CA TYR A 41 -4.50 9.11 7.90
C TYR A 41 -5.90 9.75 7.91
N SER A 42 -6.02 11.01 7.52
CA SER A 42 -7.31 11.70 7.46
C SER A 42 -8.27 11.02 6.47
N MET A 43 -7.78 10.70 5.28
CA MET A 43 -8.57 10.01 4.26
C MET A 43 -8.95 8.58 4.67
N ARG A 44 -8.08 7.87 5.40
CA ARG A 44 -8.40 6.53 5.91
C ARG A 44 -9.66 6.54 6.79
N TYR A 45 -9.80 7.56 7.65
CA TYR A 45 -11.01 7.73 8.47
C TYR A 45 -12.25 7.97 7.61
N VAL A 46 -12.14 8.87 6.61
CA VAL A 46 -13.27 9.18 5.70
C VAL A 46 -13.67 7.96 4.88
N PHE A 47 -12.70 7.28 4.28
CA PHE A 47 -12.97 6.10 3.46
C PHE A 47 -13.38 4.88 4.28
N GLY A 48 -12.94 4.77 5.54
CA GLY A 48 -13.46 3.78 6.49
C GLY A 48 -14.97 3.94 6.67
N LYS A 49 -15.42 5.14 7.07
CA LYS A 49 -16.85 5.44 7.20
C LYS A 49 -17.63 5.24 5.90
N LEU A 50 -17.04 5.61 4.76
CA LEU A 50 -17.69 5.44 3.46
C LEU A 50 -17.83 3.96 3.10
N THR A 51 -16.81 3.16 3.37
CA THR A 51 -16.82 1.71 3.16
C THR A 51 -17.90 1.04 4.01
N ASP A 52 -17.97 1.37 5.29
CA ASP A 52 -18.98 0.83 6.22
C ASP A 52 -20.40 1.19 5.79
N LYS A 53 -20.60 2.45 5.34
CA LYS A 53 -21.92 2.93 4.89
C LYS A 53 -22.36 2.31 3.56
N THR A 54 -21.42 2.15 2.61
CA THR A 54 -21.73 1.69 1.24
C THR A 54 -21.64 0.19 1.07
N LYS A 55 -20.92 -0.50 1.96
CA LYS A 55 -20.58 -1.94 1.89
C LYS A 55 -19.90 -2.34 0.57
N ARG A 56 -19.31 -1.37 -0.14
CA ARG A 56 -18.61 -1.58 -1.43
C ARG A 56 -17.14 -1.91 -1.22
N TYR A 57 -16.85 -3.03 -0.58
CA TYR A 57 -15.49 -3.42 -0.20
C TYR A 57 -14.57 -3.62 -1.42
N TRP A 58 -14.98 -4.44 -2.40
CA TRP A 58 -14.17 -4.73 -3.58
C TRP A 58 -13.87 -3.50 -4.45
N PRO A 59 -14.85 -2.67 -4.83
CA PRO A 59 -14.57 -1.46 -5.62
C PRO A 59 -13.58 -0.52 -4.92
N MET A 60 -13.73 -0.30 -3.62
CA MET A 60 -12.82 0.54 -2.83
C MET A 60 -11.41 -0.05 -2.79
N THR A 61 -11.29 -1.35 -2.52
CA THR A 61 -10.02 -2.06 -2.49
C THR A 61 -9.32 -1.96 -3.83
N ILE A 62 -10.01 -2.26 -4.95
CA ILE A 62 -9.43 -2.23 -6.29
C ILE A 62 -9.01 -0.81 -6.68
N ALA A 63 -9.87 0.18 -6.48
CA ALA A 63 -9.55 1.56 -6.79
C ALA A 63 -8.31 2.04 -6.02
N GLY A 64 -8.23 1.73 -4.73
CA GLY A 64 -7.08 2.09 -3.91
C GLY A 64 -5.79 1.38 -4.35
N TYR A 65 -5.85 0.08 -4.71
CA TYR A 65 -4.68 -0.64 -5.25
C TYR A 65 -4.24 -0.10 -6.62
N VAL A 66 -5.17 0.21 -7.50
CA VAL A 66 -4.87 0.78 -8.83
C VAL A 66 -4.15 2.13 -8.68
N LEU A 67 -4.67 3.02 -7.84
CA LEU A 67 -4.03 4.32 -7.58
C LEU A 67 -2.64 4.18 -6.95
N ASP A 68 -2.49 3.33 -5.95
CA ASP A 68 -1.22 3.11 -5.24
C ASP A 68 -0.15 2.51 -6.17
N ILE A 69 -0.53 1.48 -6.95
CA ILE A 69 0.42 0.72 -7.78
C ILE A 69 0.77 1.47 -9.06
N ILE A 70 -0.17 2.18 -9.70
CA ILE A 70 0.11 2.91 -10.95
C ILE A 70 0.97 4.14 -10.67
N ALA A 71 0.80 4.79 -9.53
CA ALA A 71 1.59 5.97 -9.18
C ALA A 71 3.10 5.69 -9.14
N VAL A 72 3.52 4.48 -8.75
CA VAL A 72 4.95 4.12 -8.62
C VAL A 72 5.67 4.05 -9.97
N PRO A 73 5.22 3.28 -10.98
CA PRO A 73 5.86 3.26 -12.30
C PRO A 73 5.79 4.60 -13.03
N LEU A 74 4.75 5.40 -12.78
CA LEU A 74 4.65 6.74 -13.36
C LEU A 74 5.78 7.66 -12.91
N LEU A 75 6.39 7.42 -11.74
CA LEU A 75 7.60 8.14 -11.33
C LEU A 75 8.76 7.95 -12.31
N ALA A 76 8.84 6.81 -12.99
CA ALA A 76 9.85 6.57 -14.02
C ALA A 76 9.72 7.46 -15.25
N LEU A 77 8.53 8.02 -15.49
CA LEU A 77 8.23 8.89 -16.63
C LEU A 77 8.36 10.38 -16.30
N VAL A 78 8.64 10.72 -15.05
CA VAL A 78 8.83 12.10 -14.63
C VAL A 78 10.19 12.58 -15.14
N GLY A 79 10.23 13.70 -15.87
CA GLY A 79 11.49 14.29 -16.40
C GLY A 79 12.41 14.79 -15.28
N GLU A 80 13.68 15.00 -15.63
CA GLU A 80 14.77 15.37 -14.68
C GLU A 80 14.50 16.59 -13.79
N HIS A 81 13.62 17.50 -14.20
CA HIS A 81 13.23 18.68 -13.42
C HIS A 81 11.79 18.61 -12.90
N GLY A 82 11.15 17.42 -12.98
CA GLY A 82 9.74 17.24 -12.68
C GLY A 82 9.41 16.96 -11.20
N TRP A 83 10.16 17.51 -10.24
CA TRP A 83 9.96 17.22 -8.82
C TRP A 83 8.52 17.51 -8.33
N ILE A 84 7.83 18.51 -8.90
CA ILE A 84 6.43 18.80 -8.55
C ILE A 84 5.52 17.66 -8.97
N ALA A 85 5.69 17.12 -10.19
CA ALA A 85 4.92 15.97 -10.67
C ALA A 85 5.22 14.71 -9.83
N ALA A 86 6.48 14.50 -9.46
CA ALA A 86 6.87 13.41 -8.57
C ALA A 86 6.20 13.53 -7.20
N CYS A 87 6.18 14.73 -6.61
CA CYS A 87 5.49 14.99 -5.34
C CYS A 87 3.98 14.72 -5.45
N ALA A 88 3.34 15.15 -6.55
CA ALA A 88 1.92 14.90 -6.78
C ALA A 88 1.62 13.39 -6.88
N LEU A 89 2.44 12.61 -7.60
CA LEU A 89 2.31 11.16 -7.69
C LEU A 89 2.46 10.48 -6.33
N LEU A 90 3.37 10.97 -5.47
CA LEU A 90 3.52 10.46 -4.11
C LEU A 90 2.29 10.72 -3.24
N VAL A 91 1.64 11.87 -3.39
CA VAL A 91 0.37 12.15 -2.71
C VAL A 91 -0.73 11.21 -3.22
N VAL A 92 -0.83 11.02 -4.54
CA VAL A 92 -1.78 10.06 -5.16
C VAL A 92 -1.55 8.64 -4.63
N GLN A 93 -0.31 8.21 -4.52
CA GLN A 93 0.06 6.91 -3.94
C GLN A 93 -0.45 6.77 -2.50
N ARG A 94 -0.26 7.81 -1.67
CA ARG A 94 -0.75 7.84 -0.28
C ARG A 94 -2.28 7.77 -0.20
N MET A 95 -2.96 8.50 -1.09
CA MET A 95 -4.43 8.44 -1.20
C MET A 95 -4.89 7.02 -1.57
N GLY A 96 -4.25 6.38 -2.54
CA GLY A 96 -4.54 4.98 -2.90
C GLY A 96 -4.42 4.04 -1.69
N LYS A 97 -3.35 4.18 -0.91
CA LYS A 97 -3.14 3.40 0.33
C LYS A 97 -4.23 3.68 1.38
N ALA A 98 -4.67 4.93 1.51
CA ALA A 98 -5.72 5.32 2.44
C ALA A 98 -7.10 4.75 2.06
N ILE A 99 -7.40 4.68 0.77
CA ILE A 99 -8.67 4.14 0.24
C ILE A 99 -8.72 2.62 0.41
N LYS A 100 -7.64 1.91 0.04
CA LYS A 100 -7.64 0.43 0.06
C LYS A 100 -7.63 -0.16 1.46
N LYS A 101 -6.96 0.48 2.43
CA LYS A 101 -6.66 -0.12 3.74
C LYS A 101 -7.92 -0.53 4.50
N PRO A 102 -8.92 0.34 4.76
CA PRO A 102 -10.10 -0.05 5.52
C PRO A 102 -10.92 -1.14 4.83
N ALA A 103 -11.12 -1.04 3.51
CA ALA A 103 -11.89 -2.03 2.76
C ALA A 103 -11.18 -3.39 2.70
N LYS A 104 -9.85 -3.41 2.50
CA LYS A 104 -9.03 -4.63 2.53
C LYS A 104 -9.10 -5.31 3.89
N ASP A 105 -8.94 -4.55 4.97
CA ASP A 105 -8.93 -5.09 6.33
C ASP A 105 -10.32 -5.67 6.70
N THR A 106 -11.42 -5.07 6.23
CA THR A 106 -12.77 -5.62 6.39
C THR A 106 -12.96 -6.94 5.63
N ILE A 107 -12.57 -7.00 4.34
CA ILE A 107 -12.60 -8.27 3.57
C ILE A 107 -11.80 -9.35 4.29
N MET A 108 -10.62 -8.99 4.81
CA MET A 108 -9.76 -9.91 5.53
C MET A 108 -10.41 -10.39 6.84
N SER A 109 -11.08 -9.49 7.57
CA SER A 109 -11.80 -9.84 8.79
C SER A 109 -12.90 -10.87 8.52
N PHE A 110 -13.68 -10.70 7.46
CA PHE A 110 -14.69 -11.68 7.06
C PHE A 110 -14.08 -13.05 6.70
N ALA A 111 -13.03 -13.05 5.87
CA ALA A 111 -12.37 -14.29 5.47
C ALA A 111 -11.69 -15.02 6.64
N SER A 112 -11.23 -14.29 7.65
CA SER A 112 -10.50 -14.85 8.80
C SER A 112 -11.39 -15.39 9.91
N SER A 113 -12.71 -15.15 9.84
CA SER A 113 -13.66 -15.60 10.86
C SER A 113 -13.68 -17.12 11.05
N GLN A 114 -13.34 -17.87 10.00
CA GLN A 114 -13.36 -19.34 9.99
C GLN A 114 -12.08 -20.00 10.51
N GLU A 115 -10.91 -19.34 10.35
CA GLU A 115 -9.60 -19.90 10.73
C GLU A 115 -8.95 -19.25 11.97
N GLY A 116 -9.58 -18.23 12.50
CA GLY A 116 -9.07 -17.42 13.60
C GLY A 116 -8.42 -16.12 13.10
N VAL A 117 -8.99 -15.01 13.56
CA VAL A 117 -8.62 -13.65 13.14
C VAL A 117 -7.13 -13.37 13.39
N GLY A 118 -6.62 -13.73 14.56
CA GLY A 118 -5.22 -13.49 14.92
C GLY A 118 -4.23 -14.21 14.01
N LYS A 119 -4.49 -15.47 13.63
CA LYS A 119 -3.64 -16.26 12.73
C LYS A 119 -3.60 -15.65 11.34
N SER A 120 -4.76 -15.25 10.80
CA SER A 120 -4.87 -14.70 9.45
C SER A 120 -4.19 -13.34 9.33
N PHE A 121 -4.41 -12.42 10.30
CA PHE A 121 -3.73 -11.14 10.33
C PHE A 121 -2.24 -11.28 10.60
N GLY A 122 -1.83 -12.24 11.47
CA GLY A 122 -0.42 -12.54 11.70
C GLY A 122 0.29 -13.04 10.43
N LEU A 123 -0.34 -13.95 9.67
CA LEU A 123 0.21 -14.42 8.39
C LEU A 123 0.30 -13.26 7.37
N GLN A 124 -0.73 -12.39 7.31
CA GLN A 124 -0.68 -11.23 6.45
C GLN A 124 0.50 -10.33 6.82
N GLU A 125 0.69 -10.03 8.09
CA GLU A 125 1.80 -9.18 8.56
C GLU A 125 3.17 -9.78 8.20
N VAL A 126 3.35 -11.08 8.38
CA VAL A 126 4.59 -11.77 7.97
C VAL A 126 4.84 -11.60 6.46
N LEU A 127 3.82 -11.75 5.62
CA LEU A 127 3.94 -11.56 4.17
C LEU A 127 4.23 -10.10 3.81
N ASP A 128 3.64 -9.15 4.53
CA ASP A 128 3.87 -7.71 4.35
C ASP A 128 5.34 -7.37 4.69
N GLN A 129 5.87 -7.89 5.82
CA GLN A 129 7.27 -7.69 6.22
C GLN A 129 8.27 -8.34 5.25
N ILE A 130 7.97 -9.55 4.75
CA ILE A 130 8.80 -10.19 3.72
C ILE A 130 8.83 -9.31 2.45
N GLY A 131 7.68 -8.78 2.02
CA GLY A 131 7.59 -7.87 0.89
C GLY A 131 8.38 -6.58 1.12
N ALA A 132 8.26 -6.00 2.30
CA ALA A 132 8.97 -4.79 2.70
C ALA A 132 10.50 -4.97 2.71
N PHE A 133 10.98 -6.16 3.07
CA PHE A 133 12.41 -6.49 3.00
C PHE A 133 12.89 -6.74 1.56
N ILE A 134 12.13 -7.54 0.79
CA ILE A 134 12.53 -7.91 -0.58
C ILE A 134 12.53 -6.70 -1.52
N GLY A 135 11.60 -5.75 -1.37
CA GLY A 135 11.50 -4.58 -2.23
C GLY A 135 12.80 -3.78 -2.36
N PRO A 136 13.34 -3.23 -1.26
CA PRO A 136 14.63 -2.53 -1.28
C PRO A 136 15.80 -3.39 -1.76
N VAL A 137 15.84 -4.68 -1.39
CA VAL A 137 16.91 -5.60 -1.83
C VAL A 137 16.89 -5.78 -3.35
N LEU A 138 15.70 -5.95 -3.95
CA LEU A 138 15.58 -6.04 -5.40
C LEU A 138 16.04 -4.76 -6.10
N LEU A 139 15.68 -3.59 -5.57
CA LEU A 139 16.16 -2.33 -6.14
C LEU A 139 17.67 -2.15 -5.99
N TYR A 140 18.24 -2.58 -4.87
CA TYR A 140 19.68 -2.60 -4.70
C TYR A 140 20.36 -3.46 -5.79
N LEU A 141 19.80 -4.63 -6.09
CA LEU A 141 20.31 -5.48 -7.17
C LEU A 141 20.17 -4.80 -8.54
N VAL A 142 19.03 -4.15 -8.82
CA VAL A 142 18.86 -3.37 -10.07
C VAL A 142 19.92 -2.29 -10.19
N ILE A 143 20.20 -1.55 -9.12
CA ILE A 143 21.24 -0.50 -9.10
C ILE A 143 22.65 -1.11 -9.31
N LEU A 144 22.91 -2.26 -8.69
CA LEU A 144 24.20 -2.94 -8.79
C LEU A 144 24.50 -3.44 -10.21
N PHE A 145 23.48 -3.98 -10.89
CA PHE A 145 23.64 -4.54 -12.24
C PHE A 145 23.53 -3.50 -13.36
N LYS A 146 22.87 -2.37 -13.10
CA LYS A 146 22.77 -1.28 -14.06
C LYS A 146 23.86 -0.25 -13.83
N THR A 147 25.07 -0.56 -14.32
CA THR A 147 26.24 0.32 -14.19
C THR A 147 26.31 1.42 -15.25
N ASP A 148 25.56 1.25 -16.35
CA ASP A 148 25.55 2.20 -17.47
C ASP A 148 24.39 3.19 -17.34
N GLY A 149 24.64 4.46 -17.60
CA GLY A 149 23.67 5.55 -17.61
C GLY A 149 23.84 6.58 -16.49
N THR A 150 23.03 7.63 -16.56
CA THR A 150 23.00 8.65 -15.50
C THR A 150 22.30 8.13 -14.24
N THR A 151 22.60 8.75 -13.10
CA THR A 151 21.93 8.40 -11.82
C THR A 151 20.41 8.50 -11.94
N TYR A 152 19.90 9.46 -12.72
CA TYR A 152 18.49 9.61 -13.01
C TYR A 152 17.91 8.37 -13.73
N GLU A 153 18.59 7.90 -14.79
CA GLU A 153 18.14 6.73 -15.56
C GLU A 153 18.13 5.44 -14.72
N VAL A 154 19.08 5.31 -13.78
CA VAL A 154 19.11 4.18 -12.85
C VAL A 154 17.88 4.19 -11.95
N TYR A 155 17.55 5.33 -11.33
CA TYR A 155 16.37 5.44 -10.49
C TYR A 155 15.06 5.28 -11.28
N SER A 156 14.95 5.86 -12.47
CA SER A 156 13.79 5.67 -13.35
C SER A 156 13.60 4.18 -13.69
N THR A 157 14.70 3.45 -13.96
CA THR A 157 14.64 2.00 -14.18
C THR A 157 14.15 1.25 -12.93
N CYS A 158 14.58 1.66 -11.74
CA CYS A 158 14.11 1.08 -10.49
C CYS A 158 12.58 1.22 -10.34
N PHE A 159 12.04 2.42 -10.59
CA PHE A 159 10.59 2.63 -10.54
C PHE A 159 9.84 1.85 -11.62
N ALA A 160 10.38 1.77 -12.85
CA ALA A 160 9.81 0.94 -13.92
C ALA A 160 9.82 -0.55 -13.55
N PHE A 161 10.88 -1.04 -12.91
CA PHE A 161 10.99 -2.44 -12.47
C PHE A 161 9.92 -2.80 -11.43
N LEU A 162 9.56 -1.86 -10.56
CA LEU A 162 8.49 -2.05 -9.58
C LEU A 162 7.09 -2.20 -10.21
N ALA A 163 6.93 -1.93 -11.52
CA ALA A 163 5.71 -2.27 -12.23
C ALA A 163 5.43 -3.78 -12.25
N ILE A 164 6.48 -4.62 -12.22
CA ILE A 164 6.33 -6.08 -12.25
C ILE A 164 5.59 -6.60 -11.02
N PRO A 165 6.07 -6.40 -9.78
CA PRO A 165 5.31 -6.83 -8.60
C PRO A 165 3.97 -6.08 -8.46
N GLY A 166 3.89 -4.84 -8.94
CA GLY A 166 2.63 -4.11 -9.03
C GLY A 166 1.60 -4.81 -9.91
N ALA A 167 1.98 -5.21 -11.12
CA ALA A 167 1.11 -5.95 -12.05
C ALA A 167 0.66 -7.29 -11.45
N ILE A 168 1.57 -8.04 -10.82
CA ILE A 168 1.25 -9.28 -10.13
C ILE A 168 0.20 -9.03 -9.04
N THR A 169 0.33 -7.94 -8.28
CA THR A 169 -0.67 -7.56 -7.25
C THR A 169 -2.05 -7.37 -7.85
N ILE A 170 -2.17 -6.63 -8.96
CA ILE A 170 -3.46 -6.38 -9.62
C ILE A 170 -4.07 -7.68 -10.14
N ILE A 171 -3.27 -8.54 -10.79
CA ILE A 171 -3.73 -9.84 -11.29
C ILE A 171 -4.28 -10.71 -10.14
N LEU A 172 -3.53 -10.82 -9.04
CA LEU A 172 -3.95 -11.60 -7.88
C LEU A 172 -5.21 -10.99 -7.22
N LEU A 173 -5.33 -9.68 -7.18
CA LEU A 173 -6.50 -9.00 -6.64
C LEU A 173 -7.76 -9.30 -7.46
N ILE A 174 -7.65 -9.22 -8.79
CA ILE A 174 -8.75 -9.53 -9.70
C ILE A 174 -9.12 -11.02 -9.58
N ALA A 175 -8.14 -11.92 -9.57
CA ALA A 175 -8.37 -13.36 -9.39
C ALA A 175 -9.09 -13.65 -8.06
N THR A 176 -8.68 -12.99 -6.97
CA THR A 176 -9.33 -13.13 -5.66
C THR A 176 -10.77 -12.63 -5.69
N ARG A 177 -11.03 -11.48 -6.34
CA ARG A 177 -12.39 -10.97 -6.52
C ARG A 177 -13.27 -11.92 -7.32
N CYS A 178 -12.74 -12.51 -8.40
CA CYS A 178 -13.48 -13.49 -9.21
C CYS A 178 -13.84 -14.74 -8.40
N LYS A 179 -12.94 -15.18 -7.52
CA LYS A 179 -13.15 -16.37 -6.67
C LYS A 179 -14.07 -16.08 -5.48
N PHE A 180 -14.02 -14.86 -4.92
CA PHE A 180 -14.77 -14.43 -3.74
C PHE A 180 -15.51 -13.11 -4.00
N PRO A 181 -16.56 -13.11 -4.85
CA PRO A 181 -17.24 -11.88 -5.27
C PRO A 181 -17.98 -11.18 -4.10
N ASN A 182 -18.52 -11.96 -3.18
CA ASN A 182 -19.32 -11.47 -2.05
C ASN A 182 -18.65 -11.82 -0.71
N PRO A 183 -17.75 -10.98 -0.19
CA PRO A 183 -17.04 -11.25 1.06
C PRO A 183 -17.97 -11.24 2.28
N GLU A 184 -19.13 -10.57 2.21
CA GLU A 184 -20.12 -10.49 3.27
C GLU A 184 -20.73 -11.87 3.65
N HIS A 185 -20.70 -12.86 2.74
CA HIS A 185 -21.16 -14.22 3.04
C HIS A 185 -20.33 -14.92 4.13
N PHE A 186 -19.15 -14.42 4.42
CA PHE A 186 -18.26 -14.90 5.46
C PHE A 186 -18.31 -14.06 6.73
N GLU A 187 -19.22 -13.07 6.80
CA GLU A 187 -19.44 -12.29 8.00
C GLU A 187 -19.88 -13.21 9.14
N PRO A 188 -19.18 -13.23 10.28
CA PRO A 188 -19.58 -14.05 11.41
C PRO A 188 -20.91 -13.56 11.95
N GLU A 189 -21.79 -14.48 12.35
CA GLU A 189 -23.03 -14.11 13.03
C GLU A 189 -22.70 -13.22 14.24
N PRO A 190 -23.50 -12.17 14.48
CA PRO A 190 -23.28 -11.27 15.59
C PRO A 190 -23.29 -12.08 16.90
N LYS A 191 -22.12 -12.20 17.52
CA LYS A 191 -22.03 -12.81 18.85
C LYS A 191 -22.80 -11.92 19.82
N GLU A 192 -23.67 -12.52 20.63
CA GLU A 192 -24.32 -11.83 21.74
C GLU A 192 -23.25 -11.07 22.54
N TYR A 193 -23.47 -9.76 22.72
CA TYR A 193 -22.55 -8.93 23.49
C TYR A 193 -22.58 -9.39 24.95
N ILE A 194 -21.64 -10.20 25.32
CA ILE A 194 -21.39 -10.52 26.74
C ILE A 194 -20.53 -9.38 27.31
N PRO A 195 -21.08 -8.52 28.18
CA PRO A 195 -20.30 -7.43 28.75
C PRO A 195 -19.13 -8.01 29.52
N PHE A 196 -17.93 -7.54 29.17
CA PHE A 196 -16.71 -7.95 29.84
C PHE A 196 -16.77 -7.51 31.30
N LYS A 197 -17.00 -8.46 32.22
CA LYS A 197 -16.87 -8.23 33.66
C LYS A 197 -15.41 -8.51 34.05
N MET A 198 -14.66 -7.44 34.31
CA MET A 198 -13.34 -7.61 34.94
C MET A 198 -13.52 -8.35 36.27
N LYS A 199 -12.84 -9.48 36.41
CA LYS A 199 -12.73 -10.15 37.73
C LYS A 199 -11.95 -9.23 38.67
N LYS A 200 -12.41 -9.08 39.87
CA LYS A 200 -11.74 -8.27 40.95
C LYS A 200 -10.30 -8.68 41.24
N GLU A 201 -9.85 -9.83 40.72
CA GLU A 201 -8.48 -10.36 40.87
C GLU A 201 -7.45 -9.63 39.99
N PHE A 202 -7.88 -8.69 39.13
CA PHE A 202 -7.01 -7.87 38.24
C PHE A 202 -6.91 -6.40 38.66
N ILE A 203 -7.42 -6.04 39.83
CA ILE A 203 -7.30 -4.74 40.51
C ILE A 203 -6.50 -4.91 41.75
#